data_74a0beb2f76efcb86a6f5a9e06ae7478
#
_entry.id   74a0beb2f76efcb86a6f5a9e06ae7478
#
_cell.length_a   1.000
_cell.length_b   1.000
_cell.length_c   1.000
_cell.angle_alpha   90.00
_cell.angle_beta   90.00
_cell.angle_gamma   90.00
#
_symmetry.space_group_name_H-M   'P 1'
#
loop_
_entity.id
_entity.type
_entity.pdbx_description
1 polymer ?
#
loop_
_entity_poly.entity_id
_entity_poly.type
_entity_poly.pdbx_seq_one_letter_code
_entity_poly.pdbx_strand_id
1 'polypeptide(L)'
;DFTAKWMKEHRGEYKTYDEMEDDLPRVYTEFLNMPAKWLDGVTPGAYFTQFEDAKDLVDWMVQYCQKDIPVPDMLMEQIQAVGRPCEKRLLTLLRDESDAIPEEARMTAIGLLRDMGSTLPKMLYIQWQLNREMKDDLADNALDSLRDMGKEALQPMLENLNKANEAGQEALLDVLANFPGHENVYQLAVRLFEKNPNRRALFASYL
;
A
#
# COMPACT_ATOMS: atom_id res chain seq x y z
N ASP A 1 -8.98 -18.77 16.46
CA ASP A 1 -7.69 -18.73 15.78
C ASP A 1 -7.17 -20.15 15.57
N PHE A 2 -6.99 -20.55 14.31
CA PHE A 2 -6.51 -21.88 13.90
C PHE A 2 -5.12 -22.17 14.49
N THR A 3 -4.19 -21.25 14.35
CA THR A 3 -2.80 -21.40 14.80
C THR A 3 -2.71 -21.66 16.31
N ALA A 4 -3.41 -20.87 17.11
CA ALA A 4 -3.40 -21.02 18.57
C ALA A 4 -4.01 -22.37 19.00
N LYS A 5 -5.06 -22.82 18.32
CA LYS A 5 -5.67 -24.13 18.57
C LYS A 5 -4.72 -25.26 18.19
N TRP A 6 -4.12 -25.20 16.99
CA TRP A 6 -3.18 -26.18 16.51
C TRP A 6 -1.95 -26.30 17.43
N MET A 7 -1.33 -25.18 17.80
CA MET A 7 -0.19 -25.14 18.72
C MET A 7 -0.52 -25.80 20.07
N LYS A 8 -1.72 -25.55 20.59
CA LYS A 8 -2.17 -26.19 21.86
C LYS A 8 -2.33 -27.69 21.73
N GLU A 9 -2.86 -28.18 20.62
CA GLU A 9 -3.13 -29.61 20.38
C GLU A 9 -1.84 -30.40 20.12
N HIS A 10 -0.84 -29.80 19.47
CA HIS A 10 0.39 -30.48 19.01
C HIS A 10 1.63 -30.15 19.86
N ARG A 11 1.49 -29.40 20.96
CA ARG A 11 2.59 -29.00 21.83
C ARG A 11 3.47 -30.16 22.30
N GLY A 12 2.91 -31.36 22.49
CA GLY A 12 3.63 -32.56 22.93
C GLY A 12 4.45 -33.24 21.84
N GLU A 13 4.32 -32.86 20.59
CA GLU A 13 4.99 -33.49 19.43
C GLU A 13 6.34 -32.84 19.13
N TYR A 14 6.58 -31.62 19.67
CA TYR A 14 7.78 -30.80 19.43
C TYR A 14 8.62 -30.70 20.71
N LYS A 15 9.95 -30.68 20.58
CA LYS A 15 10.88 -30.57 21.71
C LYS A 15 10.97 -29.14 22.24
N THR A 16 10.84 -28.14 21.35
CA THR A 16 10.91 -26.71 21.67
C THR A 16 9.79 -25.95 20.99
N TYR A 17 9.52 -24.72 21.46
CA TYR A 17 8.60 -23.82 20.78
C TYR A 17 9.12 -23.38 19.41
N ASP A 18 10.43 -23.17 19.28
CA ASP A 18 11.08 -22.75 18.04
C ASP A 18 10.87 -23.80 16.92
N GLU A 19 11.04 -25.12 17.24
CA GLU A 19 10.73 -26.21 16.30
C GLU A 19 9.25 -26.20 15.85
N MET A 20 8.33 -25.84 16.74
CA MET A 20 6.91 -25.74 16.43
C MET A 20 6.61 -24.52 15.57
N GLU A 21 7.26 -23.36 15.84
CA GLU A 21 7.11 -22.15 15.04
C GLU A 21 7.66 -22.33 13.63
N ASP A 22 8.78 -23.03 13.48
CA ASP A 22 9.39 -23.37 12.18
C ASP A 22 8.44 -24.22 11.30
N ASP A 23 7.58 -25.02 11.91
CA ASP A 23 6.62 -25.88 11.19
C ASP A 23 5.28 -25.18 10.83
N LEU A 24 4.99 -24.04 11.47
CA LEU A 24 3.74 -23.29 11.23
C LEU A 24 3.47 -22.96 9.74
N PRO A 25 4.44 -22.55 8.92
CA PRO A 25 4.19 -22.30 7.50
C PRO A 25 3.67 -23.53 6.76
N ARG A 26 4.20 -24.71 7.06
CA ARG A 26 3.73 -25.98 6.48
C ARG A 26 2.29 -26.28 6.92
N VAL A 27 2.04 -26.20 8.21
CA VAL A 27 0.73 -26.45 8.81
C VAL A 27 -0.33 -25.48 8.27
N TYR A 28 0.04 -24.21 8.13
CA TYR A 28 -0.85 -23.21 7.53
C TYR A 28 -1.14 -23.52 6.06
N THR A 29 -0.14 -23.95 5.29
CA THR A 29 -0.32 -24.39 3.91
C THR A 29 -1.26 -25.61 3.82
N GLU A 30 -1.11 -26.59 4.70
CA GLU A 30 -2.02 -27.73 4.78
C GLU A 30 -3.45 -27.29 5.08
N PHE A 31 -3.64 -26.41 6.07
CA PHE A 31 -4.95 -25.83 6.39
C PHE A 31 -5.60 -25.14 5.21
N LEU A 32 -4.84 -24.33 4.48
CA LEU A 32 -5.34 -23.60 3.30
C LEU A 32 -5.82 -24.54 2.18
N ASN A 33 -5.26 -25.76 2.11
CA ASN A 33 -5.59 -26.75 1.10
C ASN A 33 -6.60 -27.81 1.57
N MET A 34 -7.04 -27.79 2.82
CA MET A 34 -8.05 -28.74 3.33
C MET A 34 -9.47 -28.23 3.08
N PRO A 35 -10.37 -29.06 2.49
CA PRO A 35 -11.77 -28.71 2.35
C PRO A 35 -12.42 -28.43 3.70
N ALA A 36 -13.05 -27.26 3.84
CA ALA A 36 -13.68 -26.81 5.08
C ALA A 36 -15.20 -26.96 5.01
N LYS A 37 -15.78 -27.70 5.96
CA LYS A 37 -17.25 -27.90 6.01
C LYS A 37 -18.02 -26.59 6.19
N TRP A 38 -17.42 -25.62 6.87
CA TRP A 38 -18.00 -24.29 7.10
C TRP A 38 -17.86 -23.35 5.88
N LEU A 39 -17.14 -23.79 4.81
CA LEU A 39 -17.07 -23.17 3.50
C LEU A 39 -17.70 -24.04 2.41
N ASP A 40 -18.70 -24.85 2.75
CA ASP A 40 -19.40 -25.77 1.84
C ASP A 40 -18.47 -26.70 1.04
N GLY A 41 -17.34 -27.07 1.67
CA GLY A 41 -16.34 -27.97 1.07
C GLY A 41 -15.28 -27.28 0.23
N VAL A 42 -15.35 -25.96 0.07
CA VAL A 42 -14.27 -25.18 -0.54
C VAL A 42 -13.09 -25.10 0.42
N THR A 43 -11.86 -25.09 -0.09
CA THR A 43 -10.67 -24.89 0.73
C THR A 43 -10.54 -23.43 1.12
N PRO A 44 -10.03 -23.09 2.32
CA PRO A 44 -9.80 -21.69 2.71
C PRO A 44 -8.95 -20.92 1.69
N GLY A 45 -7.92 -21.56 1.12
CA GLY A 45 -7.05 -20.96 0.12
C GLY A 45 -7.76 -20.61 -1.21
N ALA A 46 -8.80 -21.37 -1.58
CA ALA A 46 -9.56 -21.14 -2.81
C ALA A 46 -10.88 -20.38 -2.59
N TYR A 47 -11.20 -19.99 -1.35
CA TYR A 47 -12.51 -19.42 -1.05
C TYR A 47 -12.82 -18.17 -1.85
N PHE A 48 -11.87 -17.24 -1.95
CA PHE A 48 -12.11 -15.98 -2.64
C PHE A 48 -12.07 -16.09 -4.17
N THR A 49 -11.47 -17.13 -4.73
CA THR A 49 -11.35 -17.29 -6.20
C THR A 49 -12.69 -17.49 -6.93
N GLN A 50 -13.75 -17.82 -6.18
CA GLN A 50 -15.10 -17.96 -6.73
C GLN A 50 -15.84 -16.62 -6.92
N PHE A 51 -15.26 -15.51 -6.47
CA PHE A 51 -15.86 -14.17 -6.54
C PHE A 51 -15.10 -13.30 -7.52
N GLU A 52 -15.82 -12.62 -8.42
CA GLU A 52 -15.26 -11.75 -9.45
C GLU A 52 -15.81 -10.32 -9.37
N ASP A 53 -16.82 -10.08 -8.53
CA ASP A 53 -17.39 -8.75 -8.37
C ASP A 53 -16.43 -7.83 -7.60
N ALA A 54 -15.93 -6.83 -8.30
CA ALA A 54 -14.93 -5.89 -7.73
C ALA A 54 -15.48 -5.08 -6.54
N LYS A 55 -16.80 -4.82 -6.52
CA LYS A 55 -17.42 -4.11 -5.41
C LYS A 55 -17.41 -4.97 -4.16
N ASP A 56 -17.84 -6.21 -4.26
CA ASP A 56 -17.90 -7.13 -3.12
C ASP A 56 -16.51 -7.41 -2.55
N LEU A 57 -15.53 -7.70 -3.40
CA LEU A 57 -14.14 -7.96 -2.97
C LEU A 57 -13.54 -6.77 -2.23
N VAL A 58 -13.66 -5.55 -2.76
CA VAL A 58 -13.13 -4.35 -2.13
C VAL A 58 -13.93 -3.96 -0.89
N ASP A 59 -15.25 -4.14 -0.89
CA ASP A 59 -16.10 -3.88 0.27
C ASP A 59 -15.77 -4.85 1.43
N TRP A 60 -15.44 -6.12 1.15
CA TRP A 60 -14.95 -7.06 2.16
C TRP A 60 -13.59 -6.63 2.72
N MET A 61 -12.65 -6.22 1.89
CA MET A 61 -11.37 -5.67 2.35
C MET A 61 -11.59 -4.52 3.34
N VAL A 62 -12.47 -3.56 3.00
CA VAL A 62 -12.83 -2.46 3.90
C VAL A 62 -13.45 -2.96 5.20
N GLN A 63 -14.34 -3.96 5.15
CA GLN A 63 -14.96 -4.53 6.35
C GLN A 63 -13.96 -5.22 7.27
N TYR A 64 -12.92 -5.87 6.74
CA TYR A 64 -11.82 -6.42 7.54
C TYR A 64 -11.11 -5.30 8.31
N CYS A 65 -10.70 -4.23 7.62
CA CYS A 65 -10.07 -3.07 8.23
C CYS A 65 -10.98 -2.38 9.28
N GLN A 66 -12.28 -2.23 9.00
CA GLN A 66 -13.25 -1.65 9.95
C GLN A 66 -13.40 -2.45 11.24
N LYS A 67 -13.11 -3.73 11.21
CA LYS A 67 -13.18 -4.63 12.36
C LYS A 67 -11.84 -4.86 13.04
N ASP A 68 -10.80 -4.16 12.59
CA ASP A 68 -9.42 -4.34 13.06
C ASP A 68 -8.97 -5.83 12.92
N ILE A 69 -9.35 -6.45 11.82
CA ILE A 69 -8.97 -7.81 11.46
C ILE A 69 -8.04 -7.75 10.24
N PRO A 70 -6.88 -8.41 10.27
CA PRO A 70 -6.00 -8.47 9.11
C PRO A 70 -6.73 -8.96 7.85
N VAL A 71 -6.53 -8.26 6.74
CA VAL A 71 -7.09 -8.66 5.45
C VAL A 71 -6.42 -9.96 4.99
N PRO A 72 -7.17 -11.03 4.68
CA PRO A 72 -6.59 -12.28 4.21
C PRO A 72 -5.81 -12.11 2.90
N ASP A 73 -4.61 -12.70 2.82
CA ASP A 73 -3.78 -12.66 1.60
C ASP A 73 -4.55 -13.15 0.37
N MET A 74 -5.34 -14.21 0.50
CA MET A 74 -6.15 -14.76 -0.58
C MET A 74 -7.22 -13.79 -1.10
N LEU A 75 -7.73 -12.88 -0.25
CA LEU A 75 -8.62 -11.80 -0.70
C LEU A 75 -7.83 -10.75 -1.49
N MET A 76 -6.65 -10.37 -1.03
CA MET A 76 -5.77 -9.43 -1.73
C MET A 76 -5.32 -9.99 -3.07
N GLU A 77 -4.92 -11.26 -3.13
CA GLU A 77 -4.58 -11.97 -4.36
C GLU A 77 -5.76 -12.03 -5.35
N GLN A 78 -6.99 -12.26 -4.86
CA GLN A 78 -8.17 -12.27 -5.72
C GLN A 78 -8.51 -10.87 -6.26
N ILE A 79 -8.36 -9.83 -5.46
CA ILE A 79 -8.50 -8.43 -5.91
C ILE A 79 -7.52 -8.14 -7.06
N GLN A 80 -6.27 -8.58 -6.92
CA GLN A 80 -5.25 -8.43 -7.96
C GLN A 80 -5.58 -9.27 -9.21
N ALA A 81 -6.04 -10.50 -9.03
CA ALA A 81 -6.39 -11.41 -10.13
C ALA A 81 -7.57 -10.91 -10.98
N VAL A 82 -8.59 -10.30 -10.36
CA VAL A 82 -9.71 -9.65 -11.07
C VAL A 82 -9.21 -8.44 -11.87
N GLY A 83 -8.17 -7.77 -11.40
CA GLY A 83 -7.44 -6.75 -12.16
C GLY A 83 -8.21 -5.45 -12.31
N ARG A 84 -8.36 -4.98 -13.57
CA ARG A 84 -8.83 -3.62 -13.87
C ARG A 84 -10.19 -3.20 -13.25
N PRO A 85 -11.18 -4.06 -13.07
CA PRO A 85 -12.39 -3.70 -12.31
C PRO A 85 -12.08 -3.31 -10.86
N CYS A 86 -11.24 -4.10 -10.18
CA CYS A 86 -10.79 -3.82 -8.81
C CYS A 86 -9.90 -2.57 -8.74
N GLU A 87 -8.98 -2.35 -9.68
CA GLU A 87 -8.19 -1.11 -9.79
C GLU A 87 -9.09 0.14 -9.73
N LYS A 88 -10.16 0.16 -10.55
CA LYS A 88 -11.09 1.29 -10.59
C LYS A 88 -11.87 1.44 -9.28
N ARG A 89 -12.24 0.33 -8.65
CA ARG A 89 -12.96 0.34 -7.39
C ARG A 89 -12.08 0.84 -6.24
N LEU A 90 -10.82 0.38 -6.17
CA LEU A 90 -9.81 0.87 -5.23
C LEU A 90 -9.56 2.37 -5.40
N LEU A 91 -9.44 2.85 -6.65
CA LEU A 91 -9.30 4.28 -6.91
C LEU A 91 -10.52 5.09 -6.47
N THR A 92 -11.73 4.53 -6.60
CA THR A 92 -12.97 5.16 -6.12
C THR A 92 -12.96 5.24 -4.58
N LEU A 93 -12.51 4.19 -3.91
CA LEU A 93 -12.33 4.16 -2.45
C LEU A 93 -11.36 5.24 -1.98
N LEU A 94 -10.21 5.39 -2.65
CA LEU A 94 -9.21 6.41 -2.29
C LEU A 94 -9.70 7.85 -2.48
N ARG A 95 -10.69 8.08 -3.35
CA ARG A 95 -11.33 9.38 -3.57
C ARG A 95 -12.47 9.68 -2.60
N ASP A 96 -12.89 8.69 -1.86
CA ASP A 96 -13.91 8.86 -0.84
C ASP A 96 -13.29 9.49 0.42
N GLU A 97 -13.58 10.77 0.67
CA GLU A 97 -13.06 11.54 1.80
C GLU A 97 -13.89 11.33 3.08
N SER A 98 -14.89 10.46 3.05
CA SER A 98 -15.73 10.19 4.23
C SER A 98 -14.96 9.47 5.34
N ASP A 99 -15.32 9.75 6.58
CA ASP A 99 -14.79 9.07 7.77
C ASP A 99 -15.21 7.58 7.84
N ALA A 100 -16.06 7.13 6.93
CA ALA A 100 -16.52 5.73 6.87
C ALA A 100 -15.42 4.77 6.38
N ILE A 101 -14.40 5.29 5.69
CA ILE A 101 -13.28 4.50 5.18
C ILE A 101 -12.10 4.62 6.14
N PRO A 102 -11.71 3.54 6.86
CA PRO A 102 -10.54 3.55 7.73
C PRO A 102 -9.26 3.88 6.95
N GLU A 103 -8.32 4.53 7.62
CA GLU A 103 -7.00 4.82 7.05
C GLU A 103 -6.27 3.54 6.62
N GLU A 104 -6.34 2.47 7.43
CA GLU A 104 -5.84 1.14 7.12
C GLU A 104 -6.35 0.62 5.76
N ALA A 105 -7.64 0.81 5.44
CA ALA A 105 -8.20 0.40 4.17
C ALA A 105 -7.65 1.24 3.00
N ARG A 106 -7.38 2.53 3.24
CA ARG A 106 -6.73 3.40 2.24
C ARG A 106 -5.29 2.97 2.00
N MET A 107 -4.54 2.66 3.08
CA MET A 107 -3.17 2.16 3.00
C MET A 107 -3.10 0.83 2.25
N THR A 108 -3.99 -0.11 2.57
CA THR A 108 -4.12 -1.38 1.86
C THR A 108 -4.44 -1.17 0.38
N ALA A 109 -5.35 -0.25 0.05
CA ALA A 109 -5.69 0.07 -1.34
C ALA A 109 -4.51 0.66 -2.12
N ILE A 110 -3.69 1.52 -1.50
CA ILE A 110 -2.45 2.04 -2.12
C ILE A 110 -1.49 0.89 -2.40
N GLY A 111 -1.27 0.00 -1.43
CA GLY A 111 -0.42 -1.17 -1.58
C GLY A 111 -0.86 -2.06 -2.75
N LEU A 112 -2.14 -2.42 -2.80
CA LEU A 112 -2.72 -3.24 -3.87
C LEU A 112 -2.56 -2.58 -5.25
N LEU A 113 -2.85 -1.27 -5.37
CA LEU A 113 -2.67 -0.54 -6.63
C LEU A 113 -1.21 -0.50 -7.07
N ARG A 114 -0.28 -0.39 -6.12
CA ARG A 114 1.17 -0.45 -6.38
C ARG A 114 1.59 -1.84 -6.86
N ASP A 115 1.17 -2.90 -6.19
CA ASP A 115 1.46 -4.29 -6.56
C ASP A 115 0.90 -4.67 -7.93
N MET A 116 -0.26 -4.08 -8.29
CA MET A 116 -0.86 -4.21 -9.62
C MET A 116 -0.13 -3.37 -10.70
N GLY A 117 0.86 -2.56 -10.33
CA GLY A 117 1.54 -1.63 -11.23
C GLY A 117 0.65 -0.53 -11.80
N SER A 118 -0.41 -0.16 -11.07
CA SER A 118 -1.41 0.80 -11.54
C SER A 118 -0.88 2.22 -11.57
N THR A 119 -1.05 2.91 -12.69
CA THR A 119 -0.78 4.35 -12.82
C THR A 119 -2.05 5.21 -12.72
N LEU A 120 -3.21 4.61 -12.52
CA LEU A 120 -4.49 5.31 -12.43
C LEU A 120 -4.54 6.33 -11.28
N PRO A 121 -4.01 6.07 -10.08
CA PRO A 121 -4.08 6.99 -8.95
C PRO A 121 -3.06 8.14 -9.02
N LYS A 122 -2.19 8.19 -10.00
CA LYS A 122 -1.08 9.13 -10.14
C LYS A 122 -1.43 10.58 -9.77
N MET A 123 -2.48 11.12 -10.39
CA MET A 123 -2.89 12.51 -10.14
C MET A 123 -3.44 12.73 -8.72
N LEU A 124 -4.14 11.74 -8.16
CA LEU A 124 -4.60 11.77 -6.78
C LEU A 124 -3.42 11.79 -5.80
N TYR A 125 -2.44 10.93 -6.02
CA TYR A 125 -1.24 10.87 -5.18
C TYR A 125 -0.42 12.15 -5.22
N ILE A 126 -0.30 12.79 -6.40
CA ILE A 126 0.32 14.12 -6.54
C ILE A 126 -0.51 15.17 -5.80
N GLN A 127 -1.83 15.14 -5.91
CA GLN A 127 -2.71 16.08 -5.22
C GLN A 127 -2.53 16.01 -3.69
N TRP A 128 -2.36 14.83 -3.12
CA TRP A 128 -2.08 14.66 -1.69
C TRP A 128 -0.74 15.27 -1.27
N GLN A 129 0.25 15.36 -2.18
CA GLN A 129 1.50 16.05 -1.88
C GLN A 129 1.37 17.58 -1.84
N LEU A 130 0.34 18.19 -2.47
CA LEU A 130 0.30 19.65 -2.64
C LEU A 130 0.15 20.40 -1.32
N ASN A 131 -0.63 19.86 -0.39
CA ASN A 131 -0.92 20.49 0.91
C ASN A 131 -0.66 19.55 2.10
N ARG A 132 0.24 18.58 1.93
CA ARG A 132 0.54 17.59 2.97
C ARG A 132 1.11 18.22 4.23
N GLU A 133 0.93 17.53 5.34
CA GLU A 133 1.67 17.80 6.58
C GLU A 133 3.09 17.20 6.52
N MET A 134 3.94 17.59 7.49
CA MET A 134 5.30 17.03 7.60
C MET A 134 5.32 15.54 7.97
N LYS A 135 4.26 15.07 8.66
CA LYS A 135 4.03 13.66 8.99
C LYS A 135 2.64 13.30 8.49
N ASP A 136 2.59 12.57 7.42
CA ASP A 136 1.35 12.18 6.73
C ASP A 136 1.61 10.82 6.09
N ASP A 137 1.27 9.76 6.83
CA ASP A 137 1.56 8.38 6.46
C ASP A 137 0.87 7.99 5.15
N LEU A 138 -0.33 8.51 4.88
CA LEU A 138 -1.05 8.27 3.64
C LEU A 138 -0.35 8.93 2.45
N ALA A 139 0.08 10.20 2.61
CA ALA A 139 0.84 10.90 1.58
C ALA A 139 2.23 10.27 1.36
N ASP A 140 2.86 9.73 2.42
CA ASP A 140 4.14 9.02 2.30
C ASP A 140 4.01 7.73 1.48
N ASN A 141 2.99 6.90 1.75
CA ASN A 141 2.71 5.71 0.94
C ASN A 141 2.37 6.04 -0.52
N ALA A 142 1.62 7.12 -0.74
CA ALA A 142 1.33 7.61 -2.08
C ALA A 142 2.60 8.09 -2.81
N LEU A 143 3.53 8.72 -2.08
CA LEU A 143 4.83 9.15 -2.61
C LEU A 143 5.69 7.97 -3.04
N ASP A 144 5.73 6.90 -2.24
CA ASP A 144 6.43 5.67 -2.61
C ASP A 144 5.85 5.05 -3.88
N SER A 145 4.52 5.06 -4.03
CA SER A 145 3.87 4.60 -5.25
C SER A 145 4.22 5.49 -6.46
N LEU A 146 4.34 6.82 -6.28
CA LEU A 146 4.82 7.73 -7.35
C LEU A 146 6.28 7.44 -7.73
N ARG A 147 7.12 7.08 -6.76
CA ARG A 147 8.52 6.67 -7.01
C ARG A 147 8.57 5.41 -7.87
N ASP A 148 7.75 4.41 -7.55
CA ASP A 148 7.67 3.15 -8.30
C ASP A 148 7.10 3.34 -9.72
N MET A 149 6.18 4.28 -9.93
CA MET A 149 5.68 4.66 -11.26
C MET A 149 6.78 5.28 -12.15
N GLY A 150 7.84 5.82 -11.55
CA GLY A 150 9.01 6.33 -12.26
C GLY A 150 8.66 7.39 -13.30
N LYS A 151 9.04 7.12 -14.56
CA LYS A 151 8.85 8.08 -15.67
C LYS A 151 7.39 8.43 -15.94
N GLU A 152 6.46 7.55 -15.61
CA GLU A 152 5.02 7.78 -15.79
C GLU A 152 4.48 8.91 -14.89
N ALA A 153 5.09 9.09 -13.71
CA ALA A 153 4.73 10.15 -12.77
C ALA A 153 5.57 11.43 -12.96
N LEU A 154 6.71 11.36 -13.65
CA LEU A 154 7.71 12.43 -13.74
C LEU A 154 7.13 13.77 -14.21
N GLN A 155 6.52 13.80 -15.39
CA GLN A 155 6.02 15.06 -15.96
C GLN A 155 4.91 15.68 -15.10
N PRO A 156 3.89 14.93 -14.63
CA PRO A 156 2.90 15.45 -13.70
C PRO A 156 3.48 15.98 -12.38
N MET A 157 4.50 15.34 -11.80
CA MET A 157 5.17 15.86 -10.61
C MET A 157 5.87 17.19 -10.89
N LEU A 158 6.62 17.31 -12.00
CA LEU A 158 7.29 18.55 -12.41
C LEU A 158 6.30 19.72 -12.58
N GLU A 159 5.14 19.48 -13.17
CA GLU A 159 4.09 20.50 -13.39
C GLU A 159 3.43 20.99 -12.11
N ASN A 160 3.48 20.18 -11.05
CA ASN A 160 2.84 20.47 -9.77
C ASN A 160 3.84 20.87 -8.67
N LEU A 161 5.14 20.70 -8.89
CA LEU A 161 6.19 20.96 -7.90
C LEU A 161 6.08 22.34 -7.23
N ASN A 162 5.89 23.40 -8.04
CA ASN A 162 5.80 24.77 -7.51
C ASN A 162 4.43 25.11 -6.88
N LYS A 163 3.43 24.24 -7.02
CA LYS A 163 2.11 24.43 -6.41
C LYS A 163 2.04 23.84 -5.00
N ALA A 164 2.96 22.92 -4.68
CA ALA A 164 3.02 22.26 -3.41
C ALA A 164 3.48 23.22 -2.29
N ASN A 165 3.00 22.98 -1.07
CA ASN A 165 3.54 23.62 0.11
C ASN A 165 4.99 23.15 0.37
N GLU A 166 5.66 23.70 1.39
CA GLU A 166 7.07 23.40 1.65
C GLU A 166 7.32 21.91 1.92
N ALA A 167 6.44 21.25 2.68
CA ALA A 167 6.52 19.80 2.95
C ALA A 167 6.33 18.97 1.67
N GLY A 168 5.38 19.36 0.82
CA GLY A 168 5.15 18.70 -0.46
C GLY A 168 6.26 18.94 -1.47
N GLN A 169 6.83 20.15 -1.51
CA GLN A 169 8.00 20.43 -2.37
C GLN A 169 9.20 19.56 -1.99
N GLU A 170 9.45 19.38 -0.68
CA GLU A 170 10.51 18.52 -0.20
C GLU A 170 10.26 17.06 -0.57
N ALA A 171 9.03 16.57 -0.35
CA ALA A 171 8.65 15.20 -0.68
C ALA A 171 8.77 14.90 -2.18
N LEU A 172 8.26 15.80 -3.03
CA LEU A 172 8.38 15.65 -4.48
C LEU A 172 9.84 15.77 -4.95
N LEU A 173 10.64 16.64 -4.32
CA LEU A 173 12.06 16.79 -4.64
C LEU A 173 12.83 15.48 -4.40
N ASP A 174 12.54 14.76 -3.31
CA ASP A 174 13.17 13.48 -3.00
C ASP A 174 12.98 12.43 -4.11
N VAL A 175 11.81 12.42 -4.74
CA VAL A 175 11.55 11.55 -5.90
C VAL A 175 12.20 12.10 -7.17
N LEU A 176 12.02 13.41 -7.43
CA LEU A 176 12.46 14.04 -8.67
C LEU A 176 13.98 14.13 -8.81
N ALA A 177 14.71 14.18 -7.71
CA ALA A 177 16.18 14.17 -7.71
C ALA A 177 16.79 12.91 -8.35
N ASN A 178 16.03 11.82 -8.44
CA ASN A 178 16.44 10.61 -9.15
C ASN A 178 16.34 10.73 -10.69
N PHE A 179 15.79 11.84 -11.19
CA PHE A 179 15.65 12.13 -12.63
C PHE A 179 16.47 13.38 -13.00
N PRO A 180 17.75 13.22 -13.38
CA PRO A 180 18.61 14.37 -13.67
C PRO A 180 18.20 15.13 -14.93
N GLY A 181 18.65 16.38 -15.03
CA GLY A 181 18.45 17.22 -16.23
C GLY A 181 17.23 18.15 -16.18
N HIS A 182 16.60 18.29 -15.01
CA HIS A 182 15.47 19.20 -14.82
C HIS A 182 15.87 20.44 -14.02
N GLU A 183 16.07 21.58 -14.70
CA GLU A 183 16.53 22.84 -14.12
C GLU A 183 15.64 23.32 -12.95
N ASN A 184 14.33 23.18 -13.05
CA ASN A 184 13.39 23.56 -11.99
C ASN A 184 13.56 22.74 -10.70
N VAL A 185 13.96 21.46 -10.79
CA VAL A 185 14.28 20.60 -9.65
C VAL A 185 15.56 21.09 -8.98
N TYR A 186 16.60 21.34 -9.75
CA TYR A 186 17.86 21.88 -9.27
C TYR A 186 17.65 23.24 -8.57
N GLN A 187 16.95 24.17 -9.20
CA GLN A 187 16.65 25.49 -8.62
C GLN A 187 15.84 25.39 -7.32
N LEU A 188 14.94 24.43 -7.20
CA LEU A 188 14.24 24.18 -5.95
C LEU A 188 15.19 23.67 -4.87
N ALA A 189 16.05 22.71 -5.19
CA ALA A 189 17.04 22.17 -4.25
C ALA A 189 17.97 23.28 -3.71
N VAL A 190 18.49 24.16 -4.59
CA VAL A 190 19.29 25.33 -4.20
C VAL A 190 18.51 26.24 -3.25
N ARG A 191 17.27 26.61 -3.58
CA ARG A 191 16.43 27.47 -2.76
C ARG A 191 16.18 26.88 -1.37
N LEU A 192 15.87 25.59 -1.27
CA LEU A 192 15.64 24.90 0.00
C LEU A 192 16.94 24.78 0.82
N PHE A 193 18.06 24.54 0.18
CA PHE A 193 19.39 24.55 0.81
C PHE A 193 19.71 25.90 1.45
N GLU A 194 19.46 27.00 0.75
CA GLU A 194 19.70 28.35 1.25
C GLU A 194 18.75 28.73 2.40
N LYS A 195 17.46 28.39 2.24
CA LYS A 195 16.40 28.73 3.20
C LYS A 195 16.51 27.96 4.51
N ASN A 196 17.07 26.74 4.50
CA ASN A 196 17.07 25.82 5.63
C ASN A 196 18.49 25.48 6.14
N PRO A 197 19.18 26.40 6.88
CA PRO A 197 20.56 26.18 7.30
C PRO A 197 20.81 24.91 8.09
N ASN A 198 19.82 24.48 8.91
CA ASN A 198 19.92 23.29 9.76
C ASN A 198 19.71 21.97 8.98
N ARG A 199 19.26 22.03 7.71
CA ARG A 199 18.97 20.88 6.85
C ARG A 199 19.77 20.88 5.55
N ARG A 200 20.84 21.67 5.49
CA ARG A 200 21.69 21.79 4.30
C ARG A 200 22.28 20.49 3.82
N ALA A 201 22.64 19.59 4.75
CA ALA A 201 23.17 18.27 4.40
C ALA A 201 22.18 17.45 3.57
N LEU A 202 20.88 17.53 3.91
CA LEU A 202 19.81 16.87 3.14
C LEU A 202 19.68 17.47 1.75
N PHE A 203 19.50 18.80 1.66
CA PHE A 203 19.28 19.45 0.36
C PHE A 203 20.49 19.42 -0.55
N ALA A 204 21.71 19.35 0.02
CA ALA A 204 22.94 19.17 -0.76
C ALA A 204 22.99 17.81 -1.47
N SER A 205 22.31 16.79 -0.96
CA SER A 205 22.27 15.47 -1.62
C SER A 205 21.43 15.47 -2.92
N TYR A 206 20.66 16.53 -3.17
CA TYR A 206 19.84 16.71 -4.37
C TYR A 206 20.49 17.63 -5.42
N LEU A 207 21.69 18.17 -5.14
CA LEU A 207 22.45 19.06 -6.02
C LEU A 207 23.52 18.30 -6.81
#